data_12140e13729dbc960e7bb3666ef9f789
#
_entry.id   12140e13729dbc960e7bb3666ef9f789
#
_cell.length_a   1.000
_cell.length_b   1.000
_cell.length_c   1.000
_cell.angle_alpha   90.00
_cell.angle_beta   90.00
_cell.angle_gamma   90.00
#
_symmetry.space_group_name_H-M   'P 1'
#
loop_
_entity.id
_entity.type
_entity.pdbx_description
1 polymer ?
#
loop_
_entity_poly.entity_id
_entity_poly.type
_entity_poly.pdbx_seq_one_letter_code
_entity_poly.pdbx_strand_id
1 'polypeptide(L)'
;EMCIRDRSSAGTNFYVKAFVNGPMDELYKTGVGSRGWGNVRAKMTLVDAFDADDVAFDVNDTWGNGKKDKRAQFMTALPNQVKETWDSELNMTSTFTCGYGYIKWRNVTKDDQLCASGDAYTSIDFPLFRTADAYLMAAEAILRGANGTETEALGYVNEVRSRAYMSGKYAKSGVRSDVSGEIGLNELSLNFILNERQKELASELTRRTDLIRFGKYTKGNNWDWKNGIRLGGDVDDKYQLFPIPESELTNNPALNQNDGYKQ
;
A
#
# COMPACT_ATOMS: atom_id res chain seq x y z
N GLU A 1 8.01 2.48 20.76
CA GLU A 1 9.42 2.70 20.32
C GLU A 1 9.91 1.43 19.64
N MET A 2 10.16 1.50 18.33
CA MET A 2 10.80 0.39 17.62
C MET A 2 12.30 0.41 17.91
N CYS A 3 12.85 -0.74 18.22
CA CYS A 3 14.27 -0.91 18.48
C CYS A 3 15.08 -0.48 17.24
N ILE A 4 15.80 0.60 17.32
CA ILE A 4 16.69 1.08 16.27
C ILE A 4 17.93 0.18 16.27
N ARG A 5 18.07 -0.66 15.27
CA ARG A 5 19.31 -1.39 15.03
C ARG A 5 20.27 -0.52 14.22
N ASP A 6 21.57 -0.73 14.44
CA ASP A 6 22.59 -0.19 13.54
C ASP A 6 22.35 -0.74 12.14
N ARG A 7 22.16 0.17 11.18
CA ARG A 7 21.78 -0.14 9.78
C ARG A 7 22.83 0.32 8.79
N SER A 8 24.04 0.43 9.26
CA SER A 8 25.14 0.90 8.42
C SER A 8 25.38 0.05 7.17
N SER A 9 24.90 -1.19 7.14
CA SER A 9 25.20 -2.12 6.05
C SER A 9 24.00 -2.83 5.42
N ALA A 10 22.76 -2.69 5.95
CA ALA A 10 21.58 -3.37 5.41
C ALA A 10 20.31 -2.52 5.56
N GLY A 11 19.74 -2.10 4.47
CA GLY A 11 18.42 -1.48 4.45
C GLY A 11 17.32 -2.51 4.73
N THR A 12 16.28 -2.09 5.46
CA THR A 12 15.18 -2.98 5.84
C THR A 12 13.93 -2.79 5.03
N ASN A 13 13.65 -1.60 4.53
CA ASN A 13 12.47 -1.32 3.74
C ASN A 13 12.81 -0.97 2.29
N PHE A 14 12.77 -1.97 1.41
CA PHE A 14 13.10 -1.79 0.00
C PHE A 14 12.03 -0.98 -0.77
N TYR A 15 10.81 -0.87 -0.26
CA TYR A 15 9.74 -0.12 -0.93
C TYR A 15 10.07 1.36 -1.09
N VAL A 16 10.88 1.94 -0.20
CA VAL A 16 11.37 3.31 -0.35
C VAL A 16 12.08 3.49 -1.70
N LYS A 17 12.80 2.48 -2.18
CA LYS A 17 13.54 2.51 -3.46
C LYS A 17 12.74 1.98 -4.64
N ALA A 18 11.84 1.05 -4.41
CA ALA A 18 11.16 0.32 -5.47
C ALA A 18 10.26 1.21 -6.33
N PHE A 19 9.63 2.22 -5.74
CA PHE A 19 8.73 3.16 -6.43
C PHE A 19 9.43 4.37 -7.05
N VAL A 20 10.67 4.67 -6.68
CA VAL A 20 11.38 5.90 -7.02
C VAL A 20 12.58 5.58 -7.90
N ASN A 21 12.92 6.44 -8.86
CA ASN A 21 14.21 6.43 -9.53
C ASN A 21 15.02 7.70 -9.17
N GLY A 22 16.31 7.70 -9.49
CA GLY A 22 17.22 8.77 -9.10
C GLY A 22 16.75 10.20 -9.45
N PRO A 23 16.34 10.48 -10.70
CA PRO A 23 15.88 11.82 -11.09
C PRO A 23 14.66 12.33 -10.36
N MET A 24 13.90 11.44 -9.73
CA MET A 24 12.67 11.75 -9.01
C MET A 24 12.90 12.12 -7.55
N ASP A 25 14.04 11.71 -7.00
CA ASP A 25 14.28 11.84 -5.56
C ASP A 25 14.28 13.29 -5.11
N GLU A 26 14.88 14.18 -5.88
CA GLU A 26 14.94 15.60 -5.56
C GLU A 26 13.53 16.22 -5.52
N LEU A 27 12.68 15.87 -6.49
CA LEU A 27 11.32 16.39 -6.58
C LEU A 27 10.44 15.89 -5.44
N TYR A 28 10.50 14.59 -5.14
CA TYR A 28 9.63 13.96 -4.15
C TYR A 28 10.27 13.82 -2.77
N LYS A 29 11.51 14.23 -2.60
CA LYS A 29 12.26 14.22 -1.34
C LYS A 29 12.16 12.87 -0.60
N THR A 30 12.46 11.81 -1.33
CA THR A 30 12.34 10.46 -0.79
C THR A 30 13.60 9.98 -0.08
N GLY A 31 14.74 10.63 -0.34
CA GLY A 31 16.03 10.33 0.29
C GLY A 31 16.68 9.05 -0.21
N VAL A 32 16.46 8.68 -1.47
CA VAL A 32 17.11 7.52 -2.12
C VAL A 32 18.20 7.91 -3.11
N GLY A 33 18.31 9.18 -3.45
CA GLY A 33 19.28 9.72 -4.40
C GLY A 33 19.22 9.02 -5.75
N SER A 34 20.39 8.72 -6.34
CA SER A 34 20.50 7.99 -7.60
C SER A 34 20.25 6.48 -7.49
N ARG A 35 19.94 5.97 -6.30
CA ARG A 35 19.85 4.53 -6.02
C ARG A 35 18.42 3.99 -6.01
N GLY A 36 17.45 4.78 -6.44
CA GLY A 36 16.07 4.32 -6.65
C GLY A 36 15.98 3.37 -7.84
N TRP A 37 15.14 2.35 -7.73
CA TRP A 37 14.98 1.31 -8.75
C TRP A 37 13.88 1.64 -9.76
N GLY A 38 12.82 2.34 -9.35
CA GLY A 38 11.71 2.78 -10.21
C GLY A 38 10.96 1.67 -10.94
N ASN A 39 10.91 0.47 -10.38
CA ASN A 39 10.40 -0.74 -11.04
C ASN A 39 9.04 -1.23 -10.52
N VAL A 40 8.45 -0.53 -9.54
CA VAL A 40 7.13 -0.84 -8.99
C VAL A 40 6.18 0.32 -9.23
N ARG A 41 4.93 0.00 -9.53
CA ARG A 41 3.84 0.96 -9.74
C ARG A 41 2.65 0.64 -8.86
N ALA A 42 1.95 1.69 -8.46
CA ALA A 42 0.66 1.55 -7.81
C ALA A 42 -0.37 1.01 -8.81
N LYS A 43 -1.16 0.04 -8.40
CA LYS A 43 -2.30 -0.41 -9.20
C LYS A 43 -3.39 0.65 -9.24
N MET A 44 -4.15 0.69 -10.34
CA MET A 44 -5.28 1.60 -10.52
C MET A 44 -6.27 1.51 -9.36
N THR A 45 -6.56 0.30 -8.88
CA THR A 45 -7.46 0.07 -7.75
C THR A 45 -7.03 0.76 -6.45
N LEU A 46 -5.72 0.95 -6.24
CA LEU A 46 -5.22 1.73 -5.10
C LEU A 46 -5.38 3.24 -5.36
N VAL A 47 -5.04 3.70 -6.55
CA VAL A 47 -5.13 5.13 -6.91
C VAL A 47 -6.59 5.59 -6.88
N ASP A 48 -7.50 4.80 -7.45
CA ASP A 48 -8.94 5.07 -7.50
C ASP A 48 -9.65 5.01 -6.14
N ALA A 49 -8.98 4.44 -5.13
CA ALA A 49 -9.50 4.44 -3.78
C ALA A 49 -9.45 5.83 -3.11
N PHE A 50 -8.68 6.77 -3.65
CA PHE A 50 -8.52 8.13 -3.13
C PHE A 50 -9.20 9.16 -4.03
N ASP A 51 -9.57 10.30 -3.47
CA ASP A 51 -10.08 11.44 -4.23
C ASP A 51 -9.02 11.92 -5.24
N ALA A 52 -9.45 12.29 -6.44
CA ALA A 52 -8.55 12.74 -7.50
C ALA A 52 -7.69 13.95 -7.07
N ASP A 53 -8.29 14.89 -6.34
CA ASP A 53 -7.59 16.06 -5.81
C ASP A 53 -6.48 15.67 -4.82
N ASP A 54 -6.69 14.62 -4.03
CA ASP A 54 -5.69 14.12 -3.10
C ASP A 54 -4.59 13.29 -3.80
N VAL A 55 -4.88 12.70 -4.95
CA VAL A 55 -3.89 11.97 -5.74
C VAL A 55 -2.87 12.92 -6.38
N ALA A 56 -3.29 14.12 -6.79
CA ALA A 56 -2.42 15.09 -7.44
C ALA A 56 -1.22 15.47 -6.55
N PHE A 57 -0.04 15.58 -7.17
CA PHE A 57 1.16 16.04 -6.48
C PHE A 57 1.24 17.58 -6.52
N ASP A 58 1.53 18.18 -5.38
CA ASP A 58 1.84 19.61 -5.27
C ASP A 58 3.32 19.79 -4.92
N VAL A 59 4.05 20.46 -5.79
CA VAL A 59 5.48 20.78 -5.60
C VAL A 59 5.71 21.67 -4.37
N ASN A 60 4.73 22.49 -4.00
CA ASN A 60 4.78 23.36 -2.82
C ASN A 60 4.37 22.63 -1.53
N ASP A 61 3.80 21.45 -1.64
CA ASP A 61 3.38 20.61 -0.51
C ASP A 61 3.81 19.16 -0.72
N THR A 62 5.10 18.94 -0.76
CA THR A 62 5.68 17.60 -1.02
C THR A 62 5.33 16.56 0.03
N TRP A 63 4.93 16.99 1.24
CA TRP A 63 4.47 16.10 2.32
C TRP A 63 2.96 15.85 2.32
N GLY A 64 2.22 16.54 1.45
CA GLY A 64 0.78 16.38 1.34
C GLY A 64 0.00 16.93 2.54
N ASN A 65 0.52 17.98 3.18
CA ASN A 65 -0.15 18.61 4.32
C ASN A 65 -1.51 19.22 3.95
N GLY A 66 -1.67 19.68 2.71
CA GLY A 66 -2.92 20.21 2.15
C GLY A 66 -3.93 19.15 1.71
N LYS A 67 -3.54 17.91 1.59
CA LYS A 67 -4.46 16.81 1.21
C LYS A 67 -5.49 16.54 2.29
N LYS A 68 -6.67 16.03 1.92
CA LYS A 68 -7.67 15.54 2.88
C LYS A 68 -7.15 14.24 3.52
N ASP A 69 -6.95 13.21 2.71
CA ASP A 69 -6.36 11.94 3.14
C ASP A 69 -4.84 11.97 2.94
N LYS A 70 -4.08 12.03 4.05
CA LYS A 70 -2.61 12.14 4.02
C LYS A 70 -1.92 10.89 3.47
N ARG A 71 -2.65 9.80 3.29
CA ARG A 71 -2.12 8.55 2.72
C ARG A 71 -2.03 8.59 1.19
N ALA A 72 -2.67 9.56 0.54
CA ALA A 72 -2.67 9.70 -0.92
C ALA A 72 -1.36 10.29 -1.46
N GLN A 73 -0.25 9.60 -1.20
CA GLN A 73 1.09 10.04 -1.57
C GLN A 73 1.54 9.39 -2.89
N PHE A 74 1.07 9.93 -4.02
CA PHE A 74 1.40 9.40 -5.36
C PHE A 74 2.36 10.30 -6.10
N MET A 75 3.22 9.71 -6.93
CA MET A 75 4.05 10.44 -7.88
C MET A 75 3.24 10.71 -9.14
N THR A 76 2.87 11.96 -9.36
CA THR A 76 2.01 12.41 -10.49
C THR A 76 2.52 13.65 -11.22
N ALA A 77 3.67 14.19 -10.85
CA ALA A 77 4.16 15.47 -11.34
C ALA A 77 5.01 15.39 -12.61
N LEU A 78 5.34 14.19 -13.07
CA LEU A 78 6.20 14.06 -14.26
C LEU A 78 5.44 14.35 -15.55
N PRO A 79 6.12 14.95 -16.55
CA PRO A 79 5.59 15.02 -17.89
C PRO A 79 5.21 13.63 -18.39
N ASN A 80 4.03 13.52 -18.97
CA ASN A 80 3.48 12.28 -19.51
C ASN A 80 3.22 11.16 -18.47
N GLN A 81 3.24 11.48 -17.17
CA GLN A 81 2.84 10.48 -16.17
C GLN A 81 1.35 10.18 -16.31
N VAL A 82 1.04 8.92 -16.52
CA VAL A 82 -0.34 8.44 -16.69
C VAL A 82 -0.67 7.43 -15.60
N LYS A 83 -1.94 7.38 -15.22
CA LYS A 83 -2.44 6.46 -14.21
C LYS A 83 -2.27 4.98 -14.59
N GLU A 84 -2.35 4.69 -15.88
CA GLU A 84 -2.19 3.33 -16.39
C GLU A 84 -0.74 2.88 -16.39
N THR A 85 -0.53 1.62 -16.13
CA THR A 85 0.80 1.00 -16.07
C THR A 85 1.20 0.30 -17.36
N TRP A 86 0.39 0.40 -18.41
CA TRP A 86 0.58 -0.31 -19.67
C TRP A 86 1.00 0.64 -20.78
N ASP A 87 2.01 0.24 -21.51
CA ASP A 87 2.40 0.85 -22.77
C ASP A 87 1.76 0.06 -23.92
N SER A 88 0.79 0.68 -24.60
CA SER A 88 0.04 0.03 -25.67
C SER A 88 0.87 -0.22 -26.94
N GLU A 89 1.91 0.57 -27.18
CA GLU A 89 2.77 0.42 -28.35
C GLU A 89 3.75 -0.72 -28.17
N LEU A 90 4.32 -0.85 -26.98
CA LEU A 90 5.28 -1.88 -26.66
C LEU A 90 4.65 -3.15 -26.07
N ASN A 91 3.34 -3.14 -25.85
CA ASN A 91 2.59 -4.22 -25.22
C ASN A 91 3.18 -4.62 -23.85
N MET A 92 3.71 -3.67 -23.10
CA MET A 92 4.35 -3.87 -21.80
C MET A 92 4.44 -2.56 -21.00
N THR A 93 4.67 -2.66 -19.69
CA THR A 93 5.01 -1.52 -18.86
C THR A 93 6.48 -1.15 -19.07
N SER A 94 6.75 -0.23 -19.99
CA SER A 94 8.11 -0.03 -20.45
C SER A 94 8.84 1.15 -19.83
N THR A 95 8.09 2.14 -19.35
CA THR A 95 8.70 3.38 -18.86
C THR A 95 8.24 3.73 -17.45
N PHE A 96 9.08 4.49 -16.75
CA PHE A 96 8.76 4.98 -15.41
C PHE A 96 7.55 5.92 -15.40
N THR A 97 7.24 6.57 -16.51
CA THR A 97 6.08 7.47 -16.64
C THR A 97 4.75 6.73 -16.75
N CYS A 98 4.75 5.42 -17.02
CA CYS A 98 3.55 4.61 -17.03
C CYS A 98 3.16 4.22 -15.60
N GLY A 99 2.02 4.71 -15.14
CA GLY A 99 1.51 4.48 -13.78
C GLY A 99 2.16 5.36 -12.71
N TYR A 100 1.67 5.27 -11.51
CA TYR A 100 2.10 6.09 -10.38
C TYR A 100 2.95 5.28 -9.40
N GLY A 101 4.04 5.88 -8.92
CA GLY A 101 4.71 5.38 -7.73
C GLY A 101 3.90 5.75 -6.48
N TYR A 102 4.10 5.01 -5.39
CA TYR A 102 3.44 5.27 -4.12
C TYR A 102 4.48 5.53 -3.04
N ILE A 103 4.47 6.74 -2.48
CA ILE A 103 5.46 7.22 -1.53
C ILE A 103 4.91 7.12 -0.11
N LYS A 104 4.86 5.92 0.43
CA LYS A 104 4.43 5.73 1.83
C LYS A 104 5.54 6.04 2.82
N TRP A 105 6.77 5.71 2.47
CA TRP A 105 7.94 5.91 3.30
C TRP A 105 8.98 6.75 2.59
N ARG A 106 9.71 7.54 3.37
CA ARG A 106 10.79 8.39 2.90
C ARG A 106 12.01 8.16 3.78
N ASN A 107 13.19 8.11 3.18
CA ASN A 107 14.46 7.95 3.91
C ASN A 107 15.04 9.31 4.34
N VAL A 108 14.17 10.21 4.76
CA VAL A 108 14.52 11.54 5.25
C VAL A 108 13.86 11.81 6.59
N THR A 109 14.43 12.73 7.35
CA THR A 109 13.84 13.27 8.59
C THR A 109 12.64 14.20 8.25
N LYS A 110 11.91 14.62 9.27
CA LYS A 110 10.84 15.62 9.13
C LYS A 110 11.29 16.96 8.56
N ASP A 111 12.59 17.26 8.59
CA ASP A 111 13.18 18.48 8.10
C ASP A 111 13.90 18.26 6.74
N ASP A 112 13.48 17.24 6.00
CA ASP A 112 14.00 16.85 4.68
C ASP A 112 15.51 16.52 4.64
N GLN A 113 16.10 16.19 5.79
CA GLN A 113 17.49 15.76 5.85
C GLN A 113 17.61 14.26 5.64
N LEU A 114 18.64 13.81 4.94
CA LEU A 114 18.92 12.39 4.76
C LEU A 114 19.09 11.70 6.12
N CYS A 115 18.53 10.52 6.26
CA CYS A 115 18.80 9.66 7.40
C CYS A 115 20.27 9.24 7.43
N ALA A 116 20.76 8.83 8.59
CA ALA A 116 22.18 8.53 8.85
C ALA A 116 22.81 7.48 7.91
N SER A 117 22.00 6.58 7.34
CA SER A 117 22.45 5.58 6.35
C SER A 117 22.75 6.16 4.97
N GLY A 118 22.46 7.44 4.73
CA GLY A 118 22.57 8.07 3.41
C GLY A 118 21.61 7.45 2.39
N ASP A 119 21.98 7.52 1.12
CA ASP A 119 21.16 7.01 0.01
C ASP A 119 21.39 5.53 -0.31
N ALA A 120 22.46 4.92 0.20
CA ALA A 120 22.81 3.53 -0.10
C ALA A 120 21.82 2.53 0.51
N TYR A 121 21.45 2.76 1.76
CA TYR A 121 20.54 1.91 2.52
C TYR A 121 19.41 2.76 3.12
N THR A 122 18.27 2.13 3.40
CA THR A 122 17.16 2.83 4.02
C THR A 122 17.20 2.64 5.54
N SER A 123 17.01 3.72 6.29
CA SER A 123 16.89 3.68 7.75
C SER A 123 15.45 3.41 8.22
N ILE A 124 14.55 3.15 7.29
CA ILE A 124 13.13 2.92 7.58
C ILE A 124 12.90 1.42 7.81
N ASP A 125 12.31 1.09 8.94
CA ASP A 125 11.88 -0.28 9.24
C ASP A 125 10.68 -0.68 8.39
N PHE A 126 10.60 -1.98 8.10
CA PHE A 126 9.38 -2.56 7.54
C PHE A 126 8.45 -2.95 8.69
N PRO A 127 7.23 -2.39 8.76
CA PRO A 127 6.29 -2.72 9.83
C PRO A 127 5.71 -4.12 9.61
N LEU A 128 5.89 -5.01 10.58
CA LEU A 128 5.23 -6.32 10.58
C LEU A 128 3.84 -6.24 11.20
N PHE A 129 3.70 -5.47 12.28
CA PHE A 129 2.45 -5.25 12.99
C PHE A 129 2.32 -3.78 13.38
N ARG A 130 1.12 -3.22 13.25
CA ARG A 130 0.81 -1.85 13.68
C ARG A 130 -0.60 -1.76 14.25
N THR A 131 -0.80 -0.79 15.13
CA THR A 131 -2.09 -0.54 15.79
C THR A 131 -3.24 -0.35 14.80
N ALA A 132 -3.00 0.32 13.66
CA ALA A 132 -4.03 0.51 12.64
C ALA A 132 -4.52 -0.83 12.05
N ASP A 133 -3.62 -1.81 11.84
CA ASP A 133 -4.02 -3.15 11.42
C ASP A 133 -4.87 -3.83 12.50
N ALA A 134 -4.47 -3.75 13.77
CA ALA A 134 -5.23 -4.31 14.88
C ALA A 134 -6.64 -3.71 14.98
N TYR A 135 -6.80 -2.39 14.84
CA TYR A 135 -8.10 -1.74 14.84
C TYR A 135 -8.99 -2.23 13.68
N LEU A 136 -8.45 -2.31 12.47
CA LEU A 136 -9.22 -2.78 11.32
C LEU A 136 -9.54 -4.28 11.40
N MET A 137 -8.66 -5.09 11.99
CA MET A 137 -8.95 -6.49 12.28
C MET A 137 -10.05 -6.64 13.33
N ALA A 138 -10.04 -5.85 14.40
CA ALA A 138 -11.08 -5.86 15.42
C ALA A 138 -12.44 -5.47 14.85
N ALA A 139 -12.50 -4.40 14.04
CA ALA A 139 -13.71 -3.98 13.35
C ALA A 139 -14.24 -5.06 12.40
N GLU A 140 -13.37 -5.69 11.62
CA GLU A 140 -13.71 -6.81 10.73
C GLU A 140 -14.27 -8.00 11.53
N ALA A 141 -13.64 -8.36 12.64
CA ALA A 141 -14.07 -9.49 13.46
C ALA A 141 -15.48 -9.27 14.03
N ILE A 142 -15.77 -8.07 14.52
CA ILE A 142 -17.11 -7.70 15.01
C ILE A 142 -18.15 -7.84 13.90
N LEU A 143 -17.89 -7.28 12.71
CA LEU A 143 -18.81 -7.39 11.57
C LEU A 143 -18.99 -8.82 11.06
N ARG A 144 -18.08 -9.72 11.40
CA ARG A 144 -18.17 -11.16 11.10
C ARG A 144 -18.84 -11.96 12.22
N GLY A 145 -19.35 -11.31 13.26
CA GLY A 145 -20.11 -11.93 14.35
C GLY A 145 -19.29 -12.24 15.61
N ALA A 146 -18.08 -11.69 15.77
CA ALA A 146 -17.39 -11.73 17.04
C ALA A 146 -18.10 -10.84 18.08
N ASN A 147 -17.77 -11.03 19.37
CA ASN A 147 -18.29 -10.19 20.45
C ASN A 147 -17.91 -8.73 20.21
N GLY A 148 -18.88 -7.83 20.38
CA GLY A 148 -18.75 -6.38 20.19
C GLY A 148 -19.99 -5.81 19.51
N THR A 149 -20.01 -4.50 19.38
CA THR A 149 -21.10 -3.76 18.72
C THR A 149 -20.61 -3.11 17.44
N GLU A 150 -21.51 -2.87 16.49
CA GLU A 150 -21.18 -2.11 15.28
C GLU A 150 -20.67 -0.70 15.61
N THR A 151 -21.12 -0.11 16.72
CA THR A 151 -20.63 1.19 17.20
C THR A 151 -19.16 1.11 17.62
N GLU A 152 -18.74 0.02 18.26
CA GLU A 152 -17.33 -0.20 18.60
C GLU A 152 -16.49 -0.41 17.33
N ALA A 153 -16.99 -1.22 16.40
CA ALA A 153 -16.34 -1.42 15.10
C ALA A 153 -16.17 -0.09 14.35
N LEU A 154 -17.20 0.74 14.33
CA LEU A 154 -17.16 2.10 13.77
C LEU A 154 -16.11 2.97 14.47
N GLY A 155 -16.03 2.90 15.79
CA GLY A 155 -15.02 3.62 16.58
C GLY A 155 -13.60 3.25 16.16
N TYR A 156 -13.31 1.96 15.97
CA TYR A 156 -11.99 1.50 15.51
C TYR A 156 -11.65 2.01 14.09
N VAL A 157 -12.61 1.98 13.17
CA VAL A 157 -12.42 2.49 11.81
C VAL A 157 -12.19 3.99 11.84
N ASN A 158 -13.01 4.75 12.58
CA ASN A 158 -12.89 6.20 12.65
C ASN A 158 -11.61 6.66 13.35
N GLU A 159 -11.08 5.89 14.29
CA GLU A 159 -9.76 6.17 14.88
C GLU A 159 -8.63 6.14 13.82
N VAL A 160 -8.63 5.14 12.94
CA VAL A 160 -7.67 5.06 11.84
C VAL A 160 -7.86 6.22 10.85
N ARG A 161 -9.10 6.53 10.52
CA ARG A 161 -9.44 7.58 9.55
C ARG A 161 -9.14 8.99 10.08
N SER A 162 -9.50 9.29 11.33
CA SER A 162 -9.21 10.58 11.96
C SER A 162 -7.69 10.85 11.96
N ARG A 163 -6.88 9.83 12.21
CA ARG A 163 -5.42 9.95 12.08
C ARG A 163 -4.99 10.20 10.63
N ALA A 164 -5.55 9.47 9.68
CA ALA A 164 -5.22 9.60 8.25
C ALA A 164 -5.56 10.97 7.69
N TYR A 165 -6.64 11.57 8.19
CA TYR A 165 -7.10 12.93 7.83
C TYR A 165 -6.52 14.02 8.73
N MET A 166 -5.72 13.65 9.73
CA MET A 166 -5.15 14.56 10.72
C MET A 166 -6.19 15.42 11.42
N SER A 167 -7.35 14.84 11.71
CA SER A 167 -8.50 15.54 12.32
C SER A 167 -8.62 15.27 13.83
N GLY A 168 -9.47 16.04 14.50
CA GLY A 168 -9.73 15.90 15.93
C GLY A 168 -8.44 15.94 16.77
N LYS A 169 -8.21 14.91 17.59
CA LYS A 169 -6.99 14.81 18.45
C LYS A 169 -5.69 14.69 17.66
N TYR A 170 -5.77 14.41 16.37
CA TYR A 170 -4.60 14.29 15.49
C TYR A 170 -4.29 15.59 14.73
N ALA A 171 -5.10 16.63 14.87
CA ALA A 171 -4.90 17.91 14.20
C ALA A 171 -3.53 18.52 14.56
N LYS A 172 -2.84 19.03 13.55
CA LYS A 172 -1.54 19.69 13.70
C LYS A 172 -1.53 21.03 12.99
N SER A 173 -0.81 21.99 13.58
CA SER A 173 -0.60 23.29 12.93
C SER A 173 0.11 23.13 11.58
N GLY A 174 -0.36 23.86 10.57
CA GLY A 174 0.19 23.78 9.22
C GLY A 174 -0.23 22.56 8.41
N VAL A 175 -1.11 21.71 8.97
CA VAL A 175 -1.65 20.53 8.27
C VAL A 175 -3.16 20.69 8.15
N ARG A 176 -3.69 20.47 6.95
CA ARG A 176 -5.14 20.50 6.70
C ARG A 176 -5.87 19.49 7.58
N SER A 177 -6.86 19.93 8.31
CA SER A 177 -7.63 19.13 9.27
C SER A 177 -9.13 19.47 9.29
N ASP A 178 -9.61 20.17 8.26
CA ASP A 178 -11.02 20.61 8.11
C ASP A 178 -11.97 19.46 7.73
N VAL A 179 -11.45 18.32 7.29
CA VAL A 179 -12.21 17.12 6.97
C VAL A 179 -11.91 16.04 7.99
N SER A 180 -12.94 15.57 8.71
CA SER A 180 -12.75 14.55 9.77
C SER A 180 -12.32 13.19 9.21
N GLY A 181 -12.75 12.87 8.01
CA GLY A 181 -12.61 11.55 7.42
C GLY A 181 -13.48 10.47 8.07
N GLU A 182 -14.20 10.78 9.15
CA GLU A 182 -15.09 9.84 9.84
C GLU A 182 -16.28 9.45 8.97
N ILE A 183 -16.77 8.24 9.20
CA ILE A 183 -17.95 7.68 8.53
C ILE A 183 -19.06 7.41 9.53
N GLY A 184 -20.28 7.23 9.01
CA GLY A 184 -21.42 6.78 9.79
C GLY A 184 -21.61 5.26 9.76
N LEU A 185 -22.51 4.76 10.63
CA LEU A 185 -22.87 3.33 10.67
C LEU A 185 -23.40 2.80 9.32
N ASN A 186 -24.11 3.66 8.58
CA ASN A 186 -24.66 3.31 7.28
C ASN A 186 -23.61 3.06 6.18
N GLU A 187 -22.39 3.52 6.39
CA GLU A 187 -21.27 3.31 5.47
C GLU A 187 -20.39 2.11 5.88
N LEU A 188 -20.47 1.73 7.17
CA LEU A 188 -19.66 0.64 7.72
C LEU A 188 -20.10 -0.70 7.13
N SER A 189 -19.18 -1.38 6.50
CA SER A 189 -19.39 -2.71 5.91
C SER A 189 -18.08 -3.46 5.77
N LEU A 190 -18.14 -4.77 5.57
CA LEU A 190 -16.94 -5.58 5.27
C LEU A 190 -16.22 -5.07 4.01
N ASN A 191 -16.95 -4.67 2.97
CA ASN A 191 -16.34 -4.08 1.78
C ASN A 191 -15.65 -2.75 2.07
N PHE A 192 -16.25 -1.91 2.91
CA PHE A 192 -15.63 -0.68 3.36
C PHE A 192 -14.31 -0.96 4.09
N ILE A 193 -14.31 -1.90 5.03
CA ILE A 193 -13.10 -2.29 5.78
C ILE A 193 -12.02 -2.81 4.82
N LEU A 194 -12.37 -3.64 3.85
CA LEU A 194 -11.41 -4.14 2.86
C LEU A 194 -10.75 -3.01 2.06
N ASN A 195 -11.52 -1.97 1.70
CA ASN A 195 -11.02 -0.79 1.01
C ASN A 195 -10.17 0.09 1.93
N GLU A 196 -10.61 0.27 3.18
CA GLU A 196 -9.85 1.04 4.16
C GLU A 196 -8.50 0.37 4.47
N ARG A 197 -8.46 -0.96 4.60
CA ARG A 197 -7.23 -1.74 4.72
C ARG A 197 -6.32 -1.55 3.52
N GLN A 198 -6.86 -1.48 2.31
CA GLN A 198 -6.08 -1.19 1.10
C GLN A 198 -5.37 0.16 1.17
N LYS A 199 -6.07 1.21 1.62
CA LYS A 199 -5.49 2.55 1.80
C LYS A 199 -4.43 2.57 2.92
N GLU A 200 -4.77 1.97 4.05
CA GLU A 200 -3.96 2.04 5.26
C GLU A 200 -2.71 1.17 5.20
N LEU A 201 -2.84 -0.04 4.65
CA LEU A 201 -1.79 -1.06 4.66
C LEU A 201 -1.13 -1.26 3.28
N ALA A 202 -1.33 -0.31 2.35
CA ALA A 202 -0.66 -0.34 1.06
C ALA A 202 0.85 -0.53 1.24
N SER A 203 1.46 -1.40 0.44
CA SER A 203 2.89 -1.76 0.49
C SER A 203 3.36 -2.39 1.83
N GLU A 204 2.45 -2.97 2.62
CA GLU A 204 2.77 -3.70 3.86
C GLU A 204 2.53 -5.22 3.75
N LEU A 205 2.47 -5.75 2.54
CA LEU A 205 2.32 -7.19 2.21
C LEU A 205 1.04 -7.86 2.71
N THR A 206 0.02 -7.10 3.15
CA THR A 206 -1.23 -7.64 3.71
C THR A 206 -2.31 -7.91 2.65
N ARG A 207 -2.27 -7.23 1.49
CA ARG A 207 -3.38 -7.22 0.53
C ARG A 207 -3.76 -8.61 0.01
N ARG A 208 -2.78 -9.49 -0.25
CA ARG A 208 -3.06 -10.86 -0.71
C ARG A 208 -3.88 -11.64 0.30
N THR A 209 -3.47 -11.62 1.56
CA THR A 209 -4.17 -12.33 2.65
C THR A 209 -5.55 -11.74 2.91
N ASP A 210 -5.70 -10.42 2.83
CA ASP A 210 -6.99 -9.75 2.91
C ASP A 210 -7.93 -10.24 1.80
N LEU A 211 -7.49 -10.22 0.55
CA LEU A 211 -8.31 -10.65 -0.58
C LEU A 211 -8.70 -12.13 -0.49
N ILE A 212 -7.81 -13.01 -0.02
CA ILE A 212 -8.13 -14.42 0.22
C ILE A 212 -9.20 -14.54 1.31
N ARG A 213 -9.03 -13.88 2.45
CA ARG A 213 -9.97 -13.91 3.57
C ARG A 213 -11.35 -13.36 3.23
N PHE A 214 -11.41 -12.39 2.30
CA PHE A 214 -12.65 -11.82 1.79
C PHE A 214 -13.23 -12.58 0.58
N GLY A 215 -12.60 -13.67 0.13
CA GLY A 215 -13.03 -14.45 -1.02
C GLY A 215 -12.92 -13.71 -2.35
N LYS A 216 -12.04 -12.71 -2.44
CA LYS A 216 -11.86 -11.84 -3.62
C LYS A 216 -10.49 -11.97 -4.28
N TYR A 217 -9.69 -12.94 -3.87
CA TYR A 217 -8.33 -13.07 -4.41
C TYR A 217 -8.33 -13.60 -5.85
N THR A 218 -9.11 -14.61 -6.11
CA THR A 218 -9.15 -15.28 -7.42
C THR A 218 -10.31 -14.80 -8.29
N LYS A 219 -11.41 -14.35 -7.66
CA LYS A 219 -12.63 -13.88 -8.35
C LYS A 219 -13.17 -12.62 -7.71
N GLY A 220 -13.84 -11.81 -8.51
CA GLY A 220 -14.50 -10.58 -8.04
C GLY A 220 -13.54 -9.47 -7.62
N ASN A 221 -12.26 -9.60 -7.94
CA ASN A 221 -11.27 -8.54 -7.84
C ASN A 221 -10.58 -8.38 -9.19
N ASN A 222 -10.61 -7.19 -9.73
CA ASN A 222 -9.97 -6.93 -11.00
C ASN A 222 -8.45 -6.92 -10.83
N TRP A 223 -7.83 -7.96 -11.33
CA TRP A 223 -6.38 -8.04 -11.43
C TRP A 223 -5.95 -7.45 -12.78
N ASP A 224 -5.69 -6.14 -12.80
CA ASP A 224 -5.25 -5.44 -14.00
C ASP A 224 -4.12 -6.21 -14.67
N TRP A 225 -4.22 -6.36 -15.99
CA TRP A 225 -3.24 -7.02 -16.84
C TRP A 225 -3.06 -8.52 -16.60
N LYS A 226 -3.90 -9.15 -15.80
CA LYS A 226 -3.88 -10.61 -15.67
C LYS A 226 -4.34 -11.27 -16.95
N ASN A 227 -3.57 -12.24 -17.40
CA ASN A 227 -3.77 -12.96 -18.68
C ASN A 227 -3.85 -12.01 -19.89
N GLY A 228 -3.19 -10.85 -19.85
CA GLY A 228 -3.23 -9.84 -20.90
C GLY A 228 -4.53 -9.04 -20.96
N ILE A 229 -5.40 -9.15 -19.97
CA ILE A 229 -6.66 -8.40 -19.91
C ILE A 229 -6.42 -7.07 -19.19
N ARG A 230 -6.47 -5.96 -19.91
CA ARG A 230 -6.18 -4.61 -19.41
C ARG A 230 -7.04 -4.21 -18.22
N LEU A 231 -8.33 -4.47 -18.29
CA LEU A 231 -9.29 -4.08 -17.24
C LEU A 231 -9.37 -5.09 -16.09
N GLY A 232 -8.49 -6.07 -16.11
CA GLY A 232 -8.42 -7.09 -15.10
C GLY A 232 -9.17 -8.37 -15.47
N GLY A 233 -8.91 -9.42 -14.72
CA GLY A 233 -9.52 -10.72 -14.88
C GLY A 233 -9.36 -11.59 -13.65
N ASP A 234 -10.19 -12.63 -13.60
CA ASP A 234 -10.08 -13.66 -12.60
C ASP A 234 -8.81 -14.49 -12.80
N VAL A 235 -8.34 -15.10 -11.73
CA VAL A 235 -7.24 -16.06 -11.76
C VAL A 235 -7.71 -17.41 -11.22
N ASP A 236 -6.97 -18.46 -11.51
CA ASP A 236 -7.28 -19.81 -11.07
C ASP A 236 -7.25 -19.91 -9.53
N ASP A 237 -8.21 -20.63 -8.95
CA ASP A 237 -8.36 -20.79 -7.50
C ASP A 237 -7.14 -21.44 -6.83
N LYS A 238 -6.35 -22.23 -7.55
CA LYS A 238 -5.10 -22.78 -7.04
C LYS A 238 -4.14 -21.74 -6.52
N TYR A 239 -4.16 -20.51 -7.06
CA TYR A 239 -3.27 -19.42 -6.65
C TYR A 239 -3.57 -18.87 -5.23
N GLN A 240 -4.62 -19.34 -4.57
CA GLN A 240 -4.84 -19.07 -3.14
C GLN A 240 -3.77 -19.71 -2.27
N LEU A 241 -3.24 -20.85 -2.71
CA LEU A 241 -2.12 -21.55 -2.06
C LEU A 241 -0.88 -21.49 -2.95
N PHE A 242 0.28 -21.58 -2.34
CA PHE A 242 1.52 -21.78 -3.09
C PHE A 242 1.73 -23.27 -3.37
N PRO A 243 2.39 -23.65 -4.48
CA PRO A 243 2.80 -25.05 -4.66
C PRO A 243 3.79 -25.45 -3.57
N ILE A 244 3.71 -26.71 -3.13
CA ILE A 244 4.74 -27.30 -2.29
C ILE A 244 5.98 -27.48 -3.17
N PRO A 245 7.19 -27.06 -2.73
CA PRO A 245 8.41 -27.23 -3.50
C PRO A 245 8.67 -28.69 -3.83
N GLU A 246 9.17 -28.95 -5.05
CA GLU A 246 9.45 -30.30 -5.51
C GLU A 246 10.44 -31.05 -4.60
N SER A 247 11.43 -30.32 -4.05
CA SER A 247 12.38 -30.86 -3.07
C SER A 247 11.67 -31.45 -1.83
N GLU A 248 10.60 -30.79 -1.35
CA GLU A 248 9.87 -31.29 -0.18
C GLU A 248 9.02 -32.52 -0.51
N LEU A 249 8.39 -32.54 -1.68
CA LEU A 249 7.63 -33.70 -2.16
C LEU A 249 8.53 -34.92 -2.35
N THR A 250 9.74 -34.70 -2.87
CA THR A 250 10.72 -35.77 -3.09
C THR A 250 11.26 -36.33 -1.77
N ASN A 251 11.50 -35.46 -0.79
CA ASN A 251 12.07 -35.85 0.49
C ASN A 251 11.04 -36.43 1.47
N ASN A 252 9.75 -36.14 1.26
CA ASN A 252 8.69 -36.66 2.10
C ASN A 252 7.52 -37.23 1.27
N PRO A 253 7.55 -38.55 0.99
CA PRO A 253 6.50 -39.22 0.20
C PRO A 253 5.09 -39.18 0.79
N ALA A 254 4.92 -38.76 2.05
CA ALA A 254 3.61 -38.56 2.66
C ALA A 254 2.95 -37.21 2.26
N LEU A 255 3.69 -36.29 1.64
CA LEU A 255 3.15 -35.04 1.16
C LEU A 255 2.49 -35.22 -0.21
N ASN A 256 1.33 -34.61 -0.36
CA ASN A 256 0.66 -34.46 -1.66
C ASN A 256 0.71 -33.00 -2.07
N GLN A 257 0.89 -32.76 -3.35
CA GLN A 257 0.86 -31.40 -3.91
C GLN A 257 -0.53 -30.78 -3.71
N ASN A 258 -0.58 -29.47 -3.52
CA ASN A 258 -1.83 -28.72 -3.46
C ASN A 258 -2.61 -28.85 -4.78
N ASP A 259 -3.94 -28.87 -4.68
CA ASP A 259 -4.84 -29.03 -5.82
C ASP A 259 -4.55 -28.01 -6.94
N GLY A 260 -4.62 -28.48 -8.17
CA GLY A 260 -4.38 -27.66 -9.36
C GLY A 260 -2.91 -27.47 -9.75
N TYR A 261 -1.96 -27.92 -8.94
CA TYR A 261 -0.54 -28.00 -9.29
C TYR A 261 -0.17 -29.41 -9.72
N LYS A 262 0.82 -29.50 -10.62
CA LYS A 262 1.33 -30.81 -11.06
C LYS A 262 2.13 -31.48 -9.93
N GLN A 263 1.97 -32.77 -9.81
CA GLN A 263 2.86 -33.61 -9.02
C GLN A 263 4.14 -33.85 -9.79
#